data_4c7216399a4e154f431a5eed3ebe7386
#
_entry.id   4c7216399a4e154f431a5eed3ebe7386
#
_cell.length_a   1.000
_cell.length_b   1.000
_cell.length_c   1.000
_cell.angle_alpha   90.00
_cell.angle_beta   90.00
_cell.angle_gamma   90.00
#
_symmetry.space_group_name_H-M   'P 1'
#
loop_
_entity.id
_entity.type
_entity.pdbx_description
1 polymer ?
#
loop_
_entity_poly.entity_id
_entity_poly.type
_entity_poly.pdbx_seq_one_letter_code
_entity_poly.pdbx_strand_id
1 'polypeptide(L)'
;MAIALIVYGVVFILLERRNRRREAAYLASRAPRRPRGAHARPVPEVGPGDDGDDAEMALFRVRTVDEIDWKTSLKIGCFQMLAIIPGTSRSGSTIIGGMLCGCSRTAAAEFTFFLAIPVMFGWGVLKLIKYLMAVGLAMTATEIAVLVVGIVTAFVVSVISIKFLMGYIKKNDFTAFGVYRIIVGLVVLAYFGVKVLL
;
A
#
# COMPACT_ATOMS: atom_id res chain seq x y z
N MET A 1 -1.34 -20.23 -0.20
CA MET A 1 -0.63 -19.05 0.33
C MET A 1 0.42 -18.51 -0.63
N ALA A 2 1.42 -19.30 -1.05
CA ALA A 2 2.49 -18.86 -1.96
C ALA A 2 1.97 -18.36 -3.33
N ILE A 3 1.04 -19.08 -3.94
CA ILE A 3 0.42 -18.68 -5.22
C ILE A 3 -0.25 -17.30 -5.10
N ALA A 4 -0.96 -17.06 -4.00
CA ALA A 4 -1.59 -15.76 -3.77
C ALA A 4 -0.56 -14.62 -3.67
N LEU A 5 0.57 -14.85 -2.98
CA LEU A 5 1.68 -13.89 -2.92
C LEU A 5 2.21 -13.53 -4.31
N ILE A 6 2.43 -14.54 -5.15
CA ILE A 6 2.94 -14.36 -6.52
C ILE A 6 1.92 -13.61 -7.38
N VAL A 7 0.66 -14.03 -7.37
CA VAL A 7 -0.42 -13.38 -8.14
C VAL A 7 -0.54 -11.89 -7.76
N TYR A 8 -0.58 -11.58 -6.46
CA TYR A 8 -0.63 -10.20 -6.01
C TYR A 8 0.62 -9.39 -6.38
N GLY A 9 1.80 -10.01 -6.31
CA GLY A 9 3.05 -9.40 -6.78
C GLY A 9 3.00 -9.03 -8.26
N VAL A 10 2.52 -9.95 -9.10
CA VAL A 10 2.33 -9.71 -10.54
C VAL A 10 1.30 -8.62 -10.80
N VAL A 11 0.16 -8.64 -10.10
CA VAL A 11 -0.88 -7.60 -10.24
C VAL A 11 -0.34 -6.22 -9.89
N PHE A 12 0.44 -6.08 -8.80
CA PHE A 12 1.10 -4.81 -8.46
C PHE A 12 2.01 -4.31 -9.59
N ILE A 13 2.86 -5.18 -10.13
CA ILE A 13 3.78 -4.81 -11.21
C ILE A 13 3.01 -4.39 -12.48
N LEU A 14 1.95 -5.12 -12.82
CA LEU A 14 1.15 -4.80 -14.00
C LEU A 14 0.40 -3.47 -13.87
N LEU A 15 -0.19 -3.21 -12.71
CA LEU A 15 -0.87 -1.94 -12.42
C LEU A 15 0.12 -0.78 -12.47
N GLU A 16 1.29 -0.96 -11.87
CA GLU A 16 2.32 0.06 -11.85
C GLU A 16 2.87 0.35 -13.26
N ARG A 17 3.14 -0.68 -14.06
CA ARG A 17 3.53 -0.51 -15.46
C ARG A 17 2.46 0.21 -16.28
N ARG A 18 1.17 -0.08 -16.02
CA ARG A 18 0.07 0.61 -16.69
C ARG A 18 0.03 2.09 -16.31
N ASN A 19 0.19 2.41 -15.03
CA ASN A 19 0.18 3.78 -14.53
C ASN A 19 1.37 4.57 -15.09
N ARG A 20 2.58 4.03 -15.03
CA ARG A 20 3.77 4.66 -15.64
C ARG A 20 3.63 4.93 -17.14
N ARG A 21 3.01 4.01 -17.89
CA ARG A 21 2.75 4.25 -19.32
C ARG A 21 1.78 5.41 -19.53
N ARG A 22 0.77 5.55 -18.68
CA ARG A 22 -0.17 6.67 -18.74
C ARG A 22 0.50 7.99 -18.39
N GLU A 23 1.32 8.01 -17.34
CA GLU A 23 2.13 9.16 -16.94
C GLU A 23 3.07 9.58 -18.07
N ALA A 24 3.82 8.66 -18.65
CA ALA A 24 4.72 8.93 -19.77
C ALA A 24 3.97 9.44 -21.00
N ALA A 25 2.82 8.88 -21.34
CA ALA A 25 2.00 9.35 -22.46
C ALA A 25 1.45 10.77 -22.21
N TYR A 26 1.04 11.08 -20.99
CA TYR A 26 0.58 12.41 -20.61
C TYR A 26 1.70 13.45 -20.71
N LEU A 27 2.87 13.16 -20.17
CA LEU A 27 4.05 14.03 -20.27
C LEU A 27 4.49 14.23 -21.70
N ALA A 28 4.48 13.18 -22.51
CA ALA A 28 4.78 13.27 -23.95
C ALA A 28 3.78 14.15 -24.73
N SER A 29 2.50 14.14 -24.32
CA SER A 29 1.47 14.99 -24.94
C SER A 29 1.62 16.47 -24.59
N ARG A 30 2.18 16.78 -23.43
CA ARG A 30 2.45 18.15 -22.94
C ARG A 30 3.81 18.69 -23.34
N ALA A 31 4.75 17.82 -23.75
CA ALA A 31 6.07 18.26 -24.22
C ALA A 31 5.91 19.27 -25.35
N PRO A 32 6.48 20.48 -25.24
CA PRO A 32 6.40 21.47 -26.29
C PRO A 32 6.99 20.87 -27.56
N ARG A 33 6.21 20.87 -28.66
CA ARG A 33 6.71 20.49 -29.98
C ARG A 33 7.90 21.39 -30.27
N ARG A 34 9.11 20.84 -30.21
CA ARG A 34 10.32 21.57 -30.61
C ARG A 34 10.14 22.12 -32.03
N PRO A 35 10.18 23.45 -32.23
CA PRO A 35 10.20 24.00 -33.58
C PRO A 35 11.45 23.47 -34.26
N ARG A 36 11.29 22.88 -35.44
CA ARG A 36 12.43 22.58 -36.35
C ARG A 36 13.00 23.89 -36.89
N GLY A 37 13.91 24.52 -36.14
CA GLY A 37 14.54 25.76 -36.58
C GLY A 37 15.53 26.26 -35.53
N ALA A 38 16.75 26.57 -35.97
CA ALA A 38 17.86 27.04 -35.17
C ALA A 38 17.52 28.28 -34.33
N HIS A 39 18.15 28.38 -33.15
CA HIS A 39 18.05 29.40 -32.11
C HIS A 39 16.91 29.18 -31.10
N ALA A 40 16.94 28.03 -30.41
CA ALA A 40 16.13 27.83 -29.19
C ALA A 40 16.74 28.65 -28.04
N ARG A 41 15.98 29.58 -27.49
CA ARG A 41 16.23 30.12 -26.15
C ARG A 41 16.20 28.96 -25.12
N PRO A 42 17.07 28.97 -24.12
CA PRO A 42 16.99 27.97 -23.04
C PRO A 42 15.57 28.02 -22.43
N VAL A 43 14.85 26.92 -22.52
CA VAL A 43 13.61 26.72 -21.76
C VAL A 43 14.04 26.60 -20.31
N PRO A 44 13.38 27.27 -19.34
CA PRO A 44 13.66 27.05 -17.93
C PRO A 44 13.57 25.55 -17.63
N GLU A 45 14.63 24.98 -17.07
CA GLU A 45 14.60 23.60 -16.57
C GLU A 45 13.59 23.55 -15.42
N VAL A 46 12.40 23.02 -15.70
CA VAL A 46 11.44 22.63 -14.67
C VAL A 46 12.11 21.50 -13.90
N GLY A 47 12.32 21.70 -12.61
CA GLY A 47 13.01 20.74 -11.76
C GLY A 47 12.31 19.37 -11.76
N PRO A 48 13.04 18.25 -11.62
CA PRO A 48 12.52 16.89 -11.76
C PRO A 48 11.50 16.45 -10.71
N GLY A 49 11.00 17.37 -9.86
CA GLY A 49 9.98 17.10 -8.83
C GLY A 49 8.56 17.55 -9.20
N ASP A 50 8.43 18.54 -10.08
CA ASP A 50 7.15 19.20 -10.34
C ASP A 50 6.33 18.48 -11.42
N ASP A 51 6.98 17.92 -12.44
CA ASP A 51 6.30 17.26 -13.56
C ASP A 51 5.63 15.93 -13.18
N GLY A 52 6.17 15.22 -12.18
CA GLY A 52 5.62 13.95 -11.70
C GLY A 52 4.33 14.14 -10.91
N ASP A 53 4.29 15.15 -10.06
CA ASP A 53 3.12 15.49 -9.26
C ASP A 53 1.99 16.02 -10.14
N ASP A 54 2.30 16.83 -11.16
CA ASP A 54 1.33 17.33 -12.14
C ASP A 54 0.73 16.20 -12.99
N ALA A 55 1.52 15.21 -13.38
CA ALA A 55 1.04 14.05 -14.15
C ALA A 55 0.15 13.14 -13.26
N GLU A 56 0.52 12.93 -12.00
CA GLU A 56 -0.29 12.20 -11.04
C GLU A 56 -1.62 12.94 -10.80
N MET A 57 -1.57 14.27 -10.65
CA MET A 57 -2.73 15.12 -10.48
C MET A 57 -3.71 15.07 -11.66
N ALA A 58 -3.25 14.95 -12.89
CA ALA A 58 -4.11 14.94 -14.07
C ALA A 58 -4.69 13.55 -14.39
N LEU A 59 -4.03 12.48 -13.97
CA LEU A 59 -4.38 11.10 -14.34
C LEU A 59 -5.27 10.40 -13.33
N PHE A 60 -5.26 10.83 -12.07
CA PHE A 60 -6.05 10.21 -11.02
C PHE A 60 -7.27 11.06 -10.64
N ARG A 61 -8.43 10.37 -10.52
CA ARG A 61 -9.70 11.01 -10.15
C ARG A 61 -9.71 11.45 -8.68
N VAL A 62 -9.03 10.70 -7.83
CA VAL A 62 -8.98 10.88 -6.37
C VAL A 62 -7.51 11.01 -5.97
N ARG A 63 -7.11 12.17 -5.49
CA ARG A 63 -5.72 12.54 -5.22
C ARG A 63 -5.36 12.45 -3.74
N THR A 64 -6.34 12.81 -2.91
CA THR A 64 -6.22 12.84 -1.45
C THR A 64 -7.29 11.95 -0.82
N VAL A 65 -7.07 11.57 0.43
CA VAL A 65 -8.04 10.75 1.18
C VAL A 65 -9.37 11.46 1.33
N ASP A 66 -9.36 12.80 1.46
CA ASP A 66 -10.56 13.61 1.66
C ASP A 66 -11.49 13.62 0.45
N GLU A 67 -10.96 13.33 -0.74
CA GLU A 67 -11.74 13.24 -1.98
C GLU A 67 -12.41 11.87 -2.17
N ILE A 68 -12.15 10.90 -1.27
CA ILE A 68 -12.72 9.56 -1.36
C ILE A 68 -14.17 9.59 -0.93
N ASP A 69 -15.08 9.48 -1.90
CA ASP A 69 -16.52 9.39 -1.63
C ASP A 69 -16.90 8.02 -1.01
N TRP A 70 -18.09 7.96 -0.40
CA TRP A 70 -18.57 6.74 0.25
C TRP A 70 -18.70 5.55 -0.71
N LYS A 71 -18.97 5.80 -2.00
CA LYS A 71 -19.07 4.75 -3.03
C LYS A 71 -17.71 4.14 -3.34
N THR A 72 -16.69 4.98 -3.44
CA THR A 72 -15.30 4.53 -3.61
C THR A 72 -14.81 3.79 -2.38
N SER A 73 -15.11 4.30 -1.16
CA SER A 73 -14.80 3.64 0.10
C SER A 73 -15.41 2.24 0.16
N LEU A 74 -16.68 2.09 -0.22
CA LEU A 74 -17.38 0.79 -0.24
C LEU A 74 -16.72 -0.18 -1.24
N LYS A 75 -16.36 0.29 -2.43
CA LYS A 75 -15.65 -0.53 -3.42
C LYS A 75 -14.30 -1.01 -2.88
N ILE A 76 -13.51 -0.12 -2.28
CA ILE A 76 -12.23 -0.50 -1.65
C ILE A 76 -12.46 -1.51 -0.53
N GLY A 77 -13.51 -1.32 0.28
CA GLY A 77 -13.92 -2.27 1.31
C GLY A 77 -14.26 -3.66 0.74
N CYS A 78 -14.93 -3.73 -0.42
CA CYS A 78 -15.16 -5.00 -1.11
C CYS A 78 -13.85 -5.69 -1.52
N PHE A 79 -12.85 -4.94 -2.00
CA PHE A 79 -11.52 -5.51 -2.27
C PHE A 79 -10.84 -6.05 -1.01
N GLN A 80 -11.11 -5.49 0.17
CA GLN A 80 -10.58 -6.01 1.44
C GLN A 80 -11.06 -7.44 1.72
N MET A 81 -12.25 -7.85 1.23
CA MET A 81 -12.75 -9.21 1.41
C MET A 81 -11.83 -10.27 0.78
N LEU A 82 -11.06 -9.91 -0.25
CA LEU A 82 -10.06 -10.81 -0.84
C LEU A 82 -8.98 -11.22 0.17
N ALA A 83 -8.80 -10.45 1.24
CA ALA A 83 -7.87 -10.78 2.31
C ALA A 83 -8.28 -12.00 3.17
N ILE A 84 -9.48 -12.53 2.99
CA ILE A 84 -9.92 -13.81 3.58
C ILE A 84 -9.09 -14.96 2.99
N ILE A 85 -8.60 -14.83 1.75
CA ILE A 85 -7.77 -15.85 1.11
C ILE A 85 -6.37 -15.83 1.78
N PRO A 86 -5.89 -16.94 2.37
CA PRO A 86 -4.58 -16.99 2.99
C PRO A 86 -3.44 -16.66 2.01
N GLY A 87 -2.61 -15.68 2.36
CA GLY A 87 -1.51 -15.20 1.51
C GLY A 87 -1.82 -13.92 0.75
N THR A 88 -3.07 -13.49 0.67
CA THR A 88 -3.40 -12.15 0.23
C THR A 88 -3.15 -11.17 1.38
N SER A 89 -2.42 -10.10 1.10
CA SER A 89 -2.25 -9.05 2.10
C SER A 89 -3.50 -8.17 2.12
N ARG A 90 -4.06 -7.90 3.31
CA ARG A 90 -5.19 -6.99 3.47
C ARG A 90 -4.88 -5.60 2.88
N SER A 91 -3.76 -5.00 3.28
CA SER A 91 -3.31 -3.71 2.75
C SER A 91 -3.03 -3.77 1.25
N GLY A 92 -2.46 -4.88 0.76
CA GLY A 92 -2.27 -5.07 -0.68
C GLY A 92 -3.57 -5.08 -1.47
N SER A 93 -4.61 -5.76 -0.97
CA SER A 93 -5.92 -5.81 -1.61
C SER A 93 -6.60 -4.43 -1.64
N THR A 94 -6.54 -3.69 -0.54
CA THR A 94 -7.14 -2.34 -0.45
C THR A 94 -6.39 -1.31 -1.28
N ILE A 95 -5.06 -1.35 -1.34
CA ILE A 95 -4.26 -0.47 -2.21
C ILE A 95 -4.58 -0.75 -3.68
N ILE A 96 -4.57 -2.02 -4.11
CA ILE A 96 -4.94 -2.41 -5.48
C ILE A 96 -6.37 -1.94 -5.78
N GLY A 97 -7.31 -2.17 -4.86
CA GLY A 97 -8.69 -1.71 -4.98
C GLY A 97 -8.81 -0.20 -5.16
N GLY A 98 -8.08 0.58 -4.36
CA GLY A 98 -8.01 2.04 -4.47
C GLY A 98 -7.48 2.50 -5.82
N MET A 99 -6.35 1.94 -6.25
CA MET A 99 -5.76 2.26 -7.56
C MET A 99 -6.69 1.90 -8.74
N LEU A 100 -7.41 0.78 -8.65
CA LEU A 100 -8.41 0.38 -9.66
C LEU A 100 -9.63 1.30 -9.66
N CYS A 101 -9.98 1.87 -8.52
CA CYS A 101 -11.06 2.86 -8.39
C CYS A 101 -10.64 4.27 -8.82
N GLY A 102 -9.38 4.47 -9.26
CA GLY A 102 -8.87 5.74 -9.75
C GLY A 102 -8.26 6.63 -8.67
N CYS A 103 -7.92 6.07 -7.51
CA CYS A 103 -7.15 6.77 -6.49
C CYS A 103 -5.67 6.82 -6.86
N SER A 104 -5.00 7.91 -6.48
CA SER A 104 -3.55 8.02 -6.54
C SER A 104 -2.88 6.97 -5.63
N ARG A 105 -1.59 6.71 -5.83
CA ARG A 105 -0.81 5.79 -4.99
C ARG A 105 -0.87 6.20 -3.52
N THR A 106 -0.68 7.49 -3.28
CA THR A 106 -0.67 8.07 -1.93
C THR A 106 -2.04 7.97 -1.28
N ALA A 107 -3.11 8.40 -1.97
CA ALA A 107 -4.48 8.33 -1.45
C ALA A 107 -4.91 6.88 -1.14
N ALA A 108 -4.59 5.92 -2.02
CA ALA A 108 -4.89 4.51 -1.80
C ALA A 108 -4.16 3.92 -0.58
N ALA A 109 -2.90 4.30 -0.37
CA ALA A 109 -2.11 3.86 0.78
C ALA A 109 -2.62 4.50 2.08
N GLU A 110 -2.85 5.81 2.10
CA GLU A 110 -3.39 6.54 3.25
C GLU A 110 -4.76 5.99 3.66
N PHE A 111 -5.68 5.84 2.71
CA PHE A 111 -6.99 5.26 2.98
C PHE A 111 -6.90 3.85 3.56
N THR A 112 -5.95 3.05 3.10
CA THR A 112 -5.70 1.70 3.62
C THR A 112 -5.29 1.72 5.09
N PHE A 113 -4.50 2.71 5.52
CA PHE A 113 -4.16 2.88 6.94
C PHE A 113 -5.38 3.29 7.76
N PHE A 114 -6.17 4.26 7.29
CA PHE A 114 -7.41 4.66 7.98
C PHE A 114 -8.39 3.49 8.09
N LEU A 115 -8.56 2.71 7.05
CA LEU A 115 -9.43 1.53 7.05
C LEU A 115 -8.93 0.44 8.01
N ALA A 116 -7.63 0.39 8.26
CA ALA A 116 -7.05 -0.56 9.21
C ALA A 116 -7.44 -0.26 10.66
N ILE A 117 -7.61 1.00 11.03
CA ILE A 117 -7.86 1.43 12.41
C ILE A 117 -9.12 0.77 12.99
N PRO A 118 -10.34 0.94 12.41
CA PRO A 118 -11.53 0.34 12.99
C PRO A 118 -11.49 -1.18 13.02
N VAL A 119 -10.91 -1.81 12.01
CA VAL A 119 -10.81 -3.28 11.94
C VAL A 119 -9.87 -3.83 13.01
N MET A 120 -8.68 -3.23 13.16
CA MET A 120 -7.71 -3.67 14.17
C MET A 120 -8.17 -3.36 15.59
N PHE A 121 -8.77 -2.19 15.78
CA PHE A 121 -9.34 -1.81 17.07
C PHE A 121 -10.45 -2.78 17.50
N GLY A 122 -11.41 -3.05 16.61
CA GLY A 122 -12.49 -3.99 16.89
C GLY A 122 -11.97 -5.39 17.21
N TRP A 123 -11.00 -5.88 16.45
CA TRP A 123 -10.36 -7.17 16.73
C TRP A 123 -9.61 -7.18 18.06
N GLY A 124 -8.90 -6.10 18.39
CA GLY A 124 -8.18 -5.92 19.66
C GLY A 124 -9.14 -5.94 20.86
N VAL A 125 -10.25 -5.21 20.77
CA VAL A 125 -11.29 -5.20 21.81
C VAL A 125 -11.90 -6.59 22.01
N LEU A 126 -12.24 -7.29 20.94
CA LEU A 126 -12.76 -8.66 21.03
C LEU A 126 -11.75 -9.63 21.69
N LYS A 127 -10.48 -9.50 21.37
CA LYS A 127 -9.41 -10.29 21.99
C LYS A 127 -9.27 -9.97 23.48
N LEU A 128 -9.32 -8.69 23.83
CA LEU A 128 -9.26 -8.24 25.22
C LEU A 128 -10.44 -8.79 26.04
N ILE A 129 -11.67 -8.67 25.53
CA ILE A 129 -12.86 -9.21 26.19
C ILE A 129 -12.73 -10.72 26.41
N LYS A 130 -12.32 -11.46 25.36
CA LYS A 130 -12.13 -12.91 25.48
C LYS A 130 -11.06 -13.27 26.51
N TYR A 131 -9.98 -12.52 26.57
CA TYR A 131 -8.93 -12.72 27.58
C TYR A 131 -9.45 -12.48 28.99
N LEU A 132 -10.16 -11.37 29.23
CA LEU A 132 -10.74 -11.03 30.51
C LEU A 132 -11.80 -12.06 30.96
N MET A 133 -12.58 -12.61 30.05
CA MET A 133 -13.56 -13.67 30.36
C MET A 133 -12.87 -15.00 30.69
N ALA A 134 -11.70 -15.29 30.12
CA ALA A 134 -11.00 -16.56 30.35
C ALA A 134 -10.11 -16.54 31.61
N VAL A 135 -9.44 -15.42 31.88
CA VAL A 135 -8.41 -15.32 32.94
C VAL A 135 -8.86 -14.41 34.07
N GLY A 136 -9.87 -13.56 33.84
CA GLY A 136 -10.30 -12.55 34.83
C GLY A 136 -9.39 -11.32 34.83
N LEU A 137 -9.60 -10.47 35.82
CA LEU A 137 -8.82 -9.22 36.01
C LEU A 137 -7.52 -9.39 36.80
N ALA A 138 -7.19 -10.62 37.21
CA ALA A 138 -6.01 -10.90 38.02
C ALA A 138 -4.74 -10.99 37.14
N MET A 139 -4.26 -9.84 36.68
CA MET A 139 -2.97 -9.77 36.00
C MET A 139 -1.84 -9.60 37.03
N THR A 140 -0.76 -10.35 36.83
CA THR A 140 0.46 -10.19 37.62
C THR A 140 1.19 -8.90 37.22
N ALA A 141 1.99 -8.33 38.13
CA ALA A 141 2.80 -7.14 37.84
C ALA A 141 3.71 -7.34 36.63
N THR A 142 4.22 -8.55 36.43
CA THR A 142 5.07 -8.90 35.29
C THR A 142 4.28 -8.85 33.96
N GLU A 143 3.06 -9.37 33.94
CA GLU A 143 2.21 -9.33 32.74
C GLU A 143 1.84 -7.90 32.34
N ILE A 144 1.54 -7.05 33.33
CA ILE A 144 1.27 -5.63 33.11
C ILE A 144 2.53 -4.94 32.55
N ALA A 145 3.71 -5.19 33.12
CA ALA A 145 4.95 -4.61 32.64
C ALA A 145 5.26 -5.02 31.18
N VAL A 146 5.11 -6.31 30.85
CA VAL A 146 5.31 -6.82 29.48
C VAL A 146 4.30 -6.19 28.52
N LEU A 147 3.03 -6.05 28.92
CA LEU A 147 2.00 -5.42 28.10
C LEU A 147 2.33 -3.94 27.81
N VAL A 148 2.72 -3.17 28.85
CA VAL A 148 3.08 -1.75 28.69
C VAL A 148 4.29 -1.58 27.77
N VAL A 149 5.37 -2.34 28.02
CA VAL A 149 6.56 -2.30 27.18
C VAL A 149 6.23 -2.68 25.73
N GLY A 150 5.39 -3.72 25.54
CA GLY A 150 4.94 -4.15 24.22
C GLY A 150 4.16 -3.06 23.48
N ILE A 151 3.21 -2.39 24.16
CA ILE A 151 2.40 -1.31 23.59
C ILE A 151 3.30 -0.12 23.19
N VAL A 152 4.18 0.32 24.09
CA VAL A 152 5.07 1.46 23.82
C VAL A 152 6.01 1.15 22.65
N THR A 153 6.63 -0.02 22.64
CA THR A 153 7.53 -0.45 21.57
C THR A 153 6.77 -0.53 20.24
N ALA A 154 5.61 -1.17 20.22
CA ALA A 154 4.78 -1.27 19.03
C ALA A 154 4.38 0.12 18.50
N PHE A 155 4.00 1.04 19.38
CA PHE A 155 3.64 2.40 19.00
C PHE A 155 4.82 3.14 18.35
N VAL A 156 5.98 3.15 19.00
CA VAL A 156 7.18 3.84 18.47
C VAL A 156 7.58 3.27 17.11
N VAL A 157 7.70 1.94 17.01
CA VAL A 157 8.06 1.28 15.74
C VAL A 157 7.04 1.55 14.66
N SER A 158 5.73 1.55 14.97
CA SER A 158 4.66 1.84 14.01
C SER A 158 4.76 3.27 13.48
N VAL A 159 4.97 4.27 14.34
CA VAL A 159 5.11 5.67 13.91
C VAL A 159 6.30 5.84 12.97
N ILE A 160 7.44 5.24 13.30
CA ILE A 160 8.64 5.29 12.45
C ILE A 160 8.37 4.61 11.11
N SER A 161 7.77 3.42 11.14
CA SER A 161 7.49 2.62 9.93
C SER A 161 6.50 3.32 9.01
N ILE A 162 5.43 3.92 9.54
CA ILE A 162 4.43 4.64 8.75
C ILE A 162 5.06 5.88 8.10
N LYS A 163 5.82 6.69 8.87
CA LYS A 163 6.51 7.86 8.31
C LYS A 163 7.49 7.48 7.20
N PHE A 164 8.28 6.43 7.42
CA PHE A 164 9.19 5.91 6.40
C PHE A 164 8.45 5.44 5.16
N LEU A 165 7.40 4.64 5.33
CA LEU A 165 6.63 4.07 4.22
C LEU A 165 5.92 5.14 3.40
N MET A 166 5.28 6.11 4.06
CA MET A 166 4.62 7.22 3.36
C MET A 166 5.63 8.09 2.60
N GLY A 167 6.79 8.37 3.19
CA GLY A 167 7.88 9.06 2.50
C GLY A 167 8.42 8.27 1.30
N TYR A 168 8.47 6.94 1.41
CA TYR A 168 8.90 6.07 0.33
C TYR A 168 7.89 6.05 -0.83
N ILE A 169 6.58 5.90 -0.54
CA ILE A 169 5.51 5.83 -1.55
C ILE A 169 5.39 7.14 -2.34
N LYS A 170 5.63 8.29 -1.70
CA LYS A 170 5.63 9.58 -2.39
C LYS A 170 6.73 9.71 -3.45
N LYS A 171 7.85 9.02 -3.25
CA LYS A 171 9.04 9.13 -4.14
C LYS A 171 9.20 7.94 -5.09
N ASN A 172 8.60 6.79 -4.76
CA ASN A 172 8.79 5.54 -5.47
C ASN A 172 7.45 4.88 -5.79
N ASP A 173 7.49 3.95 -6.72
CA ASP A 173 6.37 3.10 -7.10
C ASP A 173 6.27 1.82 -6.26
N PHE A 174 5.17 1.10 -6.43
CA PHE A 174 4.94 -0.19 -5.76
C PHE A 174 5.64 -1.38 -6.41
N THR A 175 6.48 -1.17 -7.43
CA THR A 175 7.19 -2.27 -8.13
C THR A 175 8.06 -3.07 -7.16
N ALA A 176 8.78 -2.40 -6.26
CA ALA A 176 9.62 -3.06 -5.27
C ALA A 176 8.82 -4.01 -4.35
N PHE A 177 7.61 -3.60 -3.94
CA PHE A 177 6.70 -4.44 -3.16
C PHE A 177 6.20 -5.66 -3.96
N GLY A 178 5.93 -5.47 -5.25
CA GLY A 178 5.55 -6.55 -6.15
C GLY A 178 6.66 -7.61 -6.28
N VAL A 179 7.89 -7.16 -6.54
CA VAL A 179 9.06 -8.04 -6.67
C VAL A 179 9.33 -8.79 -5.36
N TYR A 180 9.33 -8.09 -4.22
CA TYR A 180 9.50 -8.72 -2.90
C TYR A 180 8.50 -9.86 -2.67
N ARG A 181 7.22 -9.65 -3.00
CA ARG A 181 6.17 -10.67 -2.85
C ARG A 181 6.39 -11.89 -3.74
N ILE A 182 6.85 -11.67 -4.97
CA ILE A 182 7.16 -12.77 -5.89
C ILE A 182 8.31 -13.60 -5.33
N ILE A 183 9.39 -12.95 -4.88
CA ILE A 183 10.56 -13.64 -4.29
C ILE A 183 10.13 -14.47 -3.07
N VAL A 184 9.40 -13.87 -2.13
CA VAL A 184 8.92 -14.57 -0.93
C VAL A 184 7.99 -15.73 -1.33
N GLY A 185 7.09 -15.51 -2.29
CA GLY A 185 6.20 -16.56 -2.78
C GLY A 185 6.95 -17.75 -3.39
N LEU A 186 8.01 -17.49 -4.16
CA LEU A 186 8.87 -18.54 -4.74
C LEU A 186 9.65 -19.28 -3.67
N VAL A 187 10.21 -18.58 -2.68
CA VAL A 187 10.92 -19.21 -1.56
C VAL A 187 10.00 -20.13 -0.77
N VAL A 188 8.78 -19.68 -0.46
CA VAL A 188 7.78 -20.50 0.22
C VAL A 188 7.38 -21.73 -0.61
N LEU A 189 7.19 -21.56 -1.93
CA LEU A 189 6.90 -22.67 -2.83
C LEU A 189 8.03 -23.70 -2.87
N ALA A 190 9.27 -23.24 -2.98
CA ALA A 190 10.44 -24.09 -2.99
C ALA A 190 10.58 -24.86 -1.67
N TYR A 191 10.43 -24.19 -0.54
CA TYR A 191 10.51 -24.82 0.78
C TYR A 191 9.47 -25.95 0.97
N PHE A 192 8.21 -25.66 0.64
CA PHE A 192 7.15 -26.66 0.78
C PHE A 192 7.22 -27.74 -0.31
N GLY A 193 7.67 -27.40 -1.52
CA GLY A 193 7.89 -28.37 -2.59
C GLY A 193 8.96 -29.41 -2.20
N VAL A 194 10.07 -28.95 -1.66
CA VAL A 194 11.14 -29.85 -1.15
C VAL A 194 10.63 -30.71 0.00
N LYS A 195 9.87 -30.14 0.95
CA LYS A 195 9.33 -30.87 2.10
C LYS A 195 8.28 -31.95 1.73
N VAL A 196 7.61 -31.79 0.59
CA VAL A 196 6.63 -32.79 0.11
C VAL A 196 7.33 -33.91 -0.69
N LEU A 197 8.51 -33.63 -1.25
CA LEU A 197 9.30 -34.59 -2.04
C LEU A 197 10.29 -35.43 -1.19
N LEU A 198 10.60 -34.97 0.02
CA LEU A 198 11.37 -35.68 1.04
C LEU A 198 10.46 -36.35 2.07
#